data_d520588b7d34deea1f95e311a93d6ff2
#
_entry.id   d520588b7d34deea1f95e311a93d6ff2
#
_cell.length_a   1.000
_cell.length_b   1.000
_cell.length_c   1.000
_cell.angle_alpha   90.00
_cell.angle_beta   90.00
_cell.angle_gamma   90.00
#
_symmetry.space_group_name_H-M   'P 1'
#
loop_
_entity.id
_entity.type
_entity.pdbx_description
1 polymer ?
#
loop_
_entity_poly.entity_id
_entity_poly.type
_entity_poly.pdbx_seq_one_letter_code
_entity_poly.pdbx_strand_id
1 'polypeptide(L)'
;MYFKKLKEGGNLTVNGKSATKLQVGNMDNEEFGDFKEDFIAFLLSVSDIYMEKTGYPIWNREDLLFKGKVFSGSTRAFFQKDRATFANKKPKVGDFDVQVPEDIFDTFHDFVLNDLPNMEIGDFIIHGCSQSPGQDHCLVKANKFYPEVGADYIQIDWEYVPFKNNMPTDFATFAHYSSWEDIENNVKGVFMKYLMRALVSTIDERENVTIVSAKTGKPLASANKSTLKHFMGFSVDKGIRTKFIPYLDENGEPKIVDGKEYWVEQPAKESKYTQDVGAMYQLIFNEPATDKDKNDLHSFVRTLNNLMKKFSTERVTKVFFLFSKLLWGPGAQGISAFDPKEDEEVKTSAYNQFLKAFPELKQYSSEIEEMKNIYYQNYKITERK
;
A
#
# COMPACT_ATOMS: atom_id res chain seq x y z
N MET A 1 18.99 15.04 -8.28
CA MET A 1 17.59 14.84 -8.65
C MET A 1 16.80 14.79 -7.34
N TYR A 2 16.13 15.88 -6.97
CA TYR A 2 15.40 15.97 -5.71
C TYR A 2 14.08 15.22 -5.89
N PHE A 3 13.90 14.09 -5.20
CA PHE A 3 12.58 13.47 -5.04
C PHE A 3 11.70 14.43 -4.24
N LYS A 4 10.72 15.07 -4.89
CA LYS A 4 9.60 15.67 -4.17
C LYS A 4 8.94 14.56 -3.38
N LYS A 5 8.91 14.67 -2.05
CA LYS A 5 8.18 13.75 -1.16
C LYS A 5 6.73 13.70 -1.64
N LEU A 6 6.30 12.50 -2.03
CA LEU A 6 4.91 12.21 -2.33
C LEU A 6 4.09 12.36 -1.04
N LYS A 7 3.02 13.12 -1.14
CA LYS A 7 2.06 13.33 -0.07
C LYS A 7 1.00 12.25 -0.20
N GLU A 8 0.96 11.26 0.68
CA GLU A 8 -0.14 10.31 0.73
C GLU A 8 -1.38 10.97 1.36
N GLY A 9 -2.57 10.61 0.86
CA GLY A 9 -3.86 10.89 1.52
C GLY A 9 -4.45 12.27 1.24
N GLY A 10 -4.83 12.58 -0.01
CA GLY A 10 -5.65 13.75 -0.33
C GLY A 10 -4.94 15.09 -0.13
N ASN A 11 -3.63 15.15 -0.40
CA ASN A 11 -2.80 16.35 -0.26
C ASN A 11 -2.24 16.87 -1.58
N LEU A 12 -2.83 16.46 -2.70
CA LEU A 12 -2.44 16.93 -4.02
C LEU A 12 -2.61 18.45 -4.12
N THR A 13 -1.62 19.11 -4.69
CA THR A 13 -1.70 20.52 -5.07
C THR A 13 -1.36 20.66 -6.53
N VAL A 14 -2.31 21.19 -7.32
CA VAL A 14 -2.16 21.45 -8.75
C VAL A 14 -2.61 22.87 -9.02
N ASN A 15 -1.85 23.63 -9.79
CA ASN A 15 -2.18 25.00 -10.18
C ASN A 15 -2.60 25.90 -9.02
N GLY A 16 -1.96 25.76 -7.85
CA GLY A 16 -2.23 26.56 -6.65
C GLY A 16 -3.50 26.18 -5.87
N LYS A 17 -4.19 25.12 -6.27
CA LYS A 17 -5.30 24.53 -5.54
C LYS A 17 -4.86 23.24 -4.87
N SER A 18 -5.36 22.98 -3.68
CA SER A 18 -5.05 21.78 -2.90
C SER A 18 -6.28 20.91 -2.71
N ALA A 19 -6.07 19.60 -2.71
CA ALA A 19 -7.13 18.66 -2.33
C ALA A 19 -7.59 18.95 -0.90
N THR A 20 -8.90 18.85 -0.70
CA THR A 20 -9.56 18.88 0.60
C THR A 20 -10.23 17.52 0.83
N LYS A 21 -10.86 17.35 1.99
CA LYS A 21 -11.51 16.08 2.32
C LYS A 21 -13.02 16.21 2.15
N LEU A 22 -13.61 15.28 1.39
CA LEU A 22 -15.07 15.16 1.31
C LEU A 22 -15.64 14.92 2.71
N GLN A 23 -16.57 15.78 3.15
CA GLN A 23 -17.13 15.78 4.51
C GLN A 23 -18.34 14.84 4.60
N VAL A 24 -18.11 13.54 4.54
CA VAL A 24 -19.18 12.50 4.58
C VAL A 24 -20.01 12.58 5.86
N GLY A 25 -19.42 13.01 6.96
CA GLY A 25 -20.12 13.19 8.23
C GLY A 25 -21.23 14.26 8.18
N ASN A 26 -21.10 15.22 7.26
CA ASN A 26 -22.07 16.33 7.09
C ASN A 26 -23.16 16.02 6.05
N MET A 27 -22.98 15.00 5.22
CA MET A 27 -23.95 14.55 4.23
C MET A 27 -25.15 13.88 4.91
N ASP A 28 -26.34 14.00 4.33
CA ASP A 28 -27.44 13.09 4.67
C ASP A 28 -27.35 11.80 3.84
N ASN A 29 -28.36 10.92 3.95
CA ASN A 29 -28.33 9.63 3.24
C ASN A 29 -28.58 9.78 1.73
N GLU A 30 -29.35 10.77 1.31
CA GLU A 30 -29.64 11.08 -0.08
C GLU A 30 -28.41 11.66 -0.75
N GLU A 31 -27.81 12.68 -0.17
CA GLU A 31 -26.56 13.29 -0.65
C GLU A 31 -25.41 12.27 -0.78
N PHE A 32 -25.32 11.33 0.17
CA PHE A 32 -24.32 10.27 0.12
C PHE A 32 -24.59 9.25 -1.00
N GLY A 33 -25.87 8.95 -1.26
CA GLY A 33 -26.31 8.10 -2.37
C GLY A 33 -26.03 8.78 -3.70
N ASP A 34 -26.48 10.00 -3.85
CA ASP A 34 -26.30 10.84 -5.04
C ASP A 34 -24.82 10.99 -5.41
N PHE A 35 -23.97 11.28 -4.42
CA PHE A 35 -22.54 11.38 -4.68
C PHE A 35 -21.96 10.09 -5.28
N LYS A 36 -22.35 8.92 -4.75
CA LYS A 36 -21.89 7.63 -5.30
C LYS A 36 -22.32 7.42 -6.75
N GLU A 37 -23.58 7.72 -7.04
CA GLU A 37 -24.14 7.55 -8.38
C GLU A 37 -23.49 8.52 -9.37
N ASP A 38 -23.38 9.80 -9.02
CA ASP A 38 -22.74 10.82 -9.84
C ASP A 38 -21.25 10.54 -10.05
N PHE A 39 -20.55 10.04 -9.03
CA PHE A 39 -19.15 9.67 -9.17
C PHE A 39 -18.94 8.46 -10.09
N ILE A 40 -19.83 7.46 -10.03
CA ILE A 40 -19.81 6.34 -10.98
C ILE A 40 -20.10 6.82 -12.39
N ALA A 41 -21.12 7.69 -12.56
CA ALA A 41 -21.44 8.28 -13.87
C ALA A 41 -20.27 9.09 -14.44
N PHE A 42 -19.58 9.86 -13.58
CA PHE A 42 -18.35 10.55 -13.93
C PHE A 42 -17.27 9.59 -14.46
N LEU A 43 -17.00 8.49 -13.74
CA LEU A 43 -15.98 7.50 -14.15
C LEU A 43 -16.35 6.80 -15.47
N LEU A 44 -17.64 6.50 -15.69
CA LEU A 44 -18.12 5.94 -16.95
C LEU A 44 -17.90 6.93 -18.09
N SER A 45 -18.24 8.20 -17.90
CA SER A 45 -18.00 9.26 -18.90
C SER A 45 -16.51 9.43 -19.20
N VAL A 46 -15.63 9.35 -18.21
CA VAL A 46 -14.17 9.34 -18.42
C VAL A 46 -13.77 8.16 -19.31
N SER A 47 -14.34 6.97 -19.05
CA SER A 47 -14.07 5.77 -19.87
C SER A 47 -14.59 5.91 -21.31
N ASP A 48 -15.73 6.54 -21.50
CA ASP A 48 -16.30 6.78 -22.84
C ASP A 48 -15.46 7.78 -23.65
N ILE A 49 -15.03 8.88 -23.03
CA ILE A 49 -14.14 9.86 -23.67
C ILE A 49 -12.79 9.21 -24.04
N TYR A 50 -12.26 8.37 -23.15
CA TYR A 50 -11.05 7.61 -23.45
C TYR A 50 -11.26 6.63 -24.60
N MET A 51 -12.43 5.94 -24.65
CA MET A 51 -12.78 5.01 -25.72
C MET A 51 -12.93 5.72 -27.07
N GLU A 52 -13.51 6.93 -27.11
CA GLU A 52 -13.58 7.74 -28.33
C GLU A 52 -12.20 8.07 -28.90
N LYS A 53 -11.22 8.30 -28.02
CA LYS A 53 -9.84 8.59 -28.42
C LYS A 53 -9.05 7.35 -28.86
N THR A 54 -9.23 6.22 -28.17
CA THR A 54 -8.34 5.05 -28.30
C THR A 54 -8.99 3.84 -28.98
N GLY A 55 -10.32 3.82 -29.07
CA GLY A 55 -11.11 2.69 -29.56
C GLY A 55 -11.41 1.61 -28.50
N TYR A 56 -10.93 1.78 -27.26
CA TYR A 56 -11.11 0.80 -26.18
C TYR A 56 -11.53 1.50 -24.88
N PRO A 57 -12.54 0.95 -24.13
CA PRO A 57 -12.91 1.51 -22.84
C PRO A 57 -11.85 1.18 -21.78
N ILE A 58 -11.80 1.97 -20.70
CA ILE A 58 -10.94 1.69 -19.53
C ILE A 58 -11.38 0.36 -18.89
N TRP A 59 -12.68 0.19 -18.70
CA TRP A 59 -13.28 -1.02 -18.15
C TRP A 59 -14.28 -1.63 -19.13
N ASN A 60 -14.06 -2.87 -19.50
CA ASN A 60 -14.98 -3.60 -20.41
C ASN A 60 -16.27 -4.07 -19.73
N ARG A 61 -16.47 -3.73 -18.46
CA ARG A 61 -17.61 -4.15 -17.65
C ARG A 61 -18.03 -3.05 -16.68
N GLU A 62 -19.11 -2.37 -16.96
CA GLU A 62 -19.68 -1.31 -16.11
C GLU A 62 -20.04 -1.81 -14.70
N ASP A 63 -20.46 -3.09 -14.57
CA ASP A 63 -20.81 -3.68 -13.29
C ASP A 63 -19.65 -3.69 -12.27
N LEU A 64 -18.40 -3.52 -12.71
CA LEU A 64 -17.23 -3.42 -11.83
C LEU A 64 -17.27 -2.14 -11.00
N LEU A 65 -17.72 -1.03 -11.57
CA LEU A 65 -17.88 0.24 -10.87
C LEU A 65 -19.01 0.16 -9.84
N PHE A 66 -20.20 -0.28 -10.27
CA PHE A 66 -21.36 -0.42 -9.39
C PHE A 66 -21.13 -1.39 -8.23
N LYS A 67 -20.35 -2.45 -8.44
CA LYS A 67 -19.97 -3.41 -7.38
C LYS A 67 -18.75 -2.98 -6.57
N GLY A 68 -18.18 -1.82 -6.85
CA GLY A 68 -17.00 -1.30 -6.19
C GLY A 68 -15.73 -2.16 -6.37
N LYS A 69 -15.64 -2.93 -7.47
CA LYS A 69 -14.54 -3.89 -7.71
C LYS A 69 -13.25 -3.24 -8.16
N VAL A 70 -13.36 -2.08 -8.80
CA VAL A 70 -12.23 -1.27 -9.26
C VAL A 70 -11.78 -0.22 -8.24
N PHE A 71 -12.39 -0.19 -7.08
CA PHE A 71 -11.96 0.71 -6.01
C PHE A 71 -11.03 0.00 -5.04
N SER A 72 -10.01 0.70 -4.59
CA SER A 72 -9.06 0.24 -3.59
C SER A 72 -9.12 1.07 -2.31
N GLY A 73 -8.24 0.82 -1.38
CA GLY A 73 -8.13 1.59 -0.14
C GLY A 73 -9.47 1.73 0.61
N SER A 74 -9.70 2.92 1.13
CA SER A 74 -10.96 3.27 1.80
C SER A 74 -12.11 3.56 0.84
N THR A 75 -11.80 3.84 -0.43
CA THR A 75 -12.78 4.09 -1.49
C THR A 75 -13.71 2.90 -1.66
N ARG A 76 -13.15 1.69 -1.64
CA ARG A 76 -13.97 0.47 -1.73
C ARG A 76 -14.99 0.37 -0.60
N ALA A 77 -14.58 0.66 0.63
CA ALA A 77 -15.49 0.67 1.77
C ALA A 77 -16.56 1.77 1.64
N PHE A 78 -16.19 2.95 1.14
CA PHE A 78 -17.12 4.05 0.85
C PHE A 78 -18.25 3.59 -0.08
N PHE A 79 -17.94 2.89 -1.16
CA PHE A 79 -18.95 2.39 -2.11
C PHE A 79 -19.75 1.20 -1.59
N GLN A 80 -19.21 0.39 -0.68
CA GLN A 80 -19.86 -0.83 -0.16
C GLN A 80 -20.71 -0.62 1.10
N LYS A 81 -20.47 0.45 1.87
CA LYS A 81 -21.16 0.70 3.15
C LYS A 81 -22.26 1.75 2.97
N ASP A 82 -23.25 1.70 3.87
CA ASP A 82 -24.18 2.79 4.05
C ASP A 82 -23.49 3.99 4.73
N ARG A 83 -24.13 5.16 4.62
CA ARG A 83 -23.59 6.42 5.13
C ARG A 83 -23.34 6.37 6.64
N ALA A 84 -24.31 5.88 7.42
CA ALA A 84 -24.21 5.91 8.87
C ALA A 84 -23.04 5.04 9.37
N THR A 85 -22.90 3.84 8.80
CA THR A 85 -21.80 2.92 9.09
C THR A 85 -20.46 3.54 8.70
N PHE A 86 -20.34 4.09 7.49
CA PHE A 86 -19.09 4.64 7.00
C PHE A 86 -18.68 5.91 7.77
N ALA A 87 -19.57 6.90 7.89
CA ALA A 87 -19.29 8.19 8.50
C ALA A 87 -18.96 8.09 10.01
N ASN A 88 -19.51 7.09 10.71
CA ASN A 88 -19.18 6.83 12.10
C ASN A 88 -17.70 6.51 12.33
N LYS A 89 -17.03 5.90 11.34
CA LYS A 89 -15.61 5.50 11.42
C LYS A 89 -14.70 6.39 10.59
N LYS A 90 -15.19 6.85 9.46
CA LYS A 90 -14.45 7.71 8.53
C LYS A 90 -15.32 8.87 8.05
N PRO A 91 -15.49 9.92 8.87
CA PRO A 91 -16.36 11.06 8.52
C PRO A 91 -15.81 11.91 7.38
N LYS A 92 -14.56 11.69 6.96
CA LYS A 92 -13.89 12.44 5.89
C LYS A 92 -13.17 11.49 4.95
N VAL A 93 -13.28 11.72 3.63
CA VAL A 93 -12.54 11.02 2.58
C VAL A 93 -11.56 11.98 1.94
N GLY A 94 -10.27 11.64 1.90
CA GLY A 94 -9.21 12.49 1.37
C GLY A 94 -8.98 12.28 -0.12
N ASP A 95 -9.08 11.03 -0.55
CA ASP A 95 -8.77 10.54 -1.88
C ASP A 95 -9.70 9.41 -2.29
N PHE A 96 -9.86 9.25 -3.59
CA PHE A 96 -10.59 8.16 -4.20
C PHE A 96 -9.63 7.35 -5.08
N ASP A 97 -9.28 6.16 -4.60
CA ASP A 97 -8.38 5.25 -5.29
C ASP A 97 -9.16 4.42 -6.33
N VAL A 98 -8.82 4.56 -7.60
CA VAL A 98 -9.48 3.91 -8.73
C VAL A 98 -8.47 3.07 -9.51
N GLN A 99 -8.72 1.76 -9.61
CA GLN A 99 -7.83 0.83 -10.29
C GLN A 99 -8.08 0.82 -11.80
N VAL A 100 -7.00 0.93 -12.55
CA VAL A 100 -6.97 0.96 -14.02
C VAL A 100 -6.05 -0.17 -14.50
N PRO A 101 -6.39 -0.84 -15.62
CA PRO A 101 -5.53 -1.88 -16.19
C PRO A 101 -4.11 -1.35 -16.50
N GLU A 102 -3.07 -2.04 -16.04
CA GLU A 102 -1.68 -1.61 -16.29
C GLU A 102 -1.25 -1.72 -17.76
N ASP A 103 -1.92 -2.55 -18.56
CA ASP A 103 -1.65 -2.73 -19.99
C ASP A 103 -2.06 -1.53 -20.86
N ILE A 104 -2.89 -0.62 -20.34
CA ILE A 104 -3.21 0.65 -21.00
C ILE A 104 -2.42 1.83 -20.42
N PHE A 105 -1.40 1.59 -19.58
CA PHE A 105 -0.66 2.65 -18.87
C PHE A 105 -0.23 3.79 -19.80
N ASP A 106 0.50 3.51 -20.87
CA ASP A 106 1.07 4.56 -21.72
C ASP A 106 0.01 5.47 -22.31
N THR A 107 -1.11 4.91 -22.79
CA THR A 107 -2.19 5.67 -23.44
C THR A 107 -3.09 6.36 -22.42
N PHE A 108 -3.36 5.72 -21.29
CA PHE A 108 -4.20 6.31 -20.26
C PHE A 108 -3.48 7.38 -19.47
N HIS A 109 -2.19 7.20 -19.19
CA HIS A 109 -1.33 8.19 -18.58
C HIS A 109 -1.27 9.49 -19.43
N ASP A 110 -1.07 9.34 -20.75
CA ASP A 110 -1.08 10.48 -21.66
C ASP A 110 -2.45 11.21 -21.65
N PHE A 111 -3.54 10.44 -21.67
CA PHE A 111 -4.91 10.96 -21.60
C PHE A 111 -5.17 11.71 -20.28
N VAL A 112 -4.77 11.14 -19.15
CA VAL A 112 -4.94 11.78 -17.83
C VAL A 112 -4.20 13.10 -17.74
N LEU A 113 -2.97 13.17 -18.25
CA LEU A 113 -2.14 14.37 -18.09
C LEU A 113 -2.46 15.48 -19.12
N ASN A 114 -2.90 15.11 -20.31
CA ASN A 114 -3.03 16.06 -21.41
C ASN A 114 -4.47 16.37 -21.82
N ASP A 115 -5.40 15.40 -21.70
CA ASP A 115 -6.76 15.61 -22.16
C ASP A 115 -7.74 15.94 -21.02
N LEU A 116 -7.63 15.26 -19.87
CA LEU A 116 -8.54 15.48 -18.75
C LEU A 116 -8.46 16.87 -18.08
N PRO A 117 -7.31 17.57 -18.00
CA PRO A 117 -7.25 18.85 -17.32
C PRO A 117 -8.23 19.88 -17.88
N ASN A 118 -9.00 20.53 -17.00
CA ASN A 118 -10.06 21.50 -17.25
C ASN A 118 -11.32 20.95 -17.93
N MET A 119 -11.48 19.62 -18.04
CA MET A 119 -12.75 19.04 -18.48
C MET A 119 -13.82 19.19 -17.39
N GLU A 120 -15.04 19.45 -17.87
CA GLU A 120 -16.28 19.40 -17.09
C GLU A 120 -17.06 18.17 -17.51
N ILE A 121 -17.31 17.26 -16.56
CA ILE A 121 -18.00 15.99 -16.80
C ILE A 121 -19.08 15.82 -15.74
N GLY A 122 -20.34 16.04 -16.13
CA GLY A 122 -21.45 16.10 -15.17
C GLY A 122 -21.24 17.20 -14.13
N ASP A 123 -21.37 16.84 -12.85
CA ASP A 123 -21.18 17.77 -11.74
C ASP A 123 -19.69 17.90 -11.30
N PHE A 124 -18.75 17.28 -12.04
CA PHE A 124 -17.35 17.28 -11.72
C PHE A 124 -16.52 18.11 -12.70
N ILE A 125 -15.62 18.91 -12.16
CA ILE A 125 -14.67 19.70 -12.96
C ILE A 125 -13.26 19.25 -12.60
N ILE A 126 -12.49 18.74 -13.57
CA ILE A 126 -11.11 18.35 -13.40
C ILE A 126 -10.22 19.59 -13.48
N HIS A 127 -9.75 20.08 -12.33
CA HIS A 127 -8.94 21.29 -12.25
C HIS A 127 -7.52 21.07 -12.80
N GLY A 128 -6.99 19.88 -12.70
CA GLY A 128 -5.68 19.51 -13.24
C GLY A 128 -5.24 18.17 -12.72
N CYS A 129 -4.21 17.61 -13.38
CA CYS A 129 -3.67 16.30 -13.07
C CYS A 129 -2.16 16.37 -12.88
N SER A 130 -1.59 15.37 -12.20
CA SER A 130 -0.16 15.20 -12.01
C SER A 130 0.18 13.71 -11.88
N GLN A 131 1.46 13.36 -11.97
CA GLN A 131 1.92 11.98 -11.86
C GLN A 131 2.78 11.75 -10.61
N SER A 132 2.77 10.52 -10.15
CA SER A 132 3.73 9.95 -9.24
C SER A 132 4.16 8.57 -9.72
N PRO A 133 5.23 7.96 -9.18
CA PRO A 133 5.62 6.61 -9.58
C PRO A 133 4.49 5.59 -9.38
N GLY A 134 3.98 5.03 -10.47
CA GLY A 134 2.95 4.00 -10.48
C GLY A 134 1.50 4.50 -10.34
N GLN A 135 1.28 5.82 -10.29
CA GLN A 135 -0.06 6.42 -10.15
C GLN A 135 -0.12 7.76 -10.87
N ASP A 136 -1.31 8.09 -11.37
CA ASP A 136 -1.67 9.44 -11.76
C ASP A 136 -2.72 10.00 -10.81
N HIS A 137 -2.75 11.32 -10.67
CA HIS A 137 -3.62 12.00 -9.74
C HIS A 137 -4.38 13.11 -10.44
N CYS A 138 -5.67 13.21 -10.19
CA CYS A 138 -6.48 14.35 -10.62
C CYS A 138 -7.04 15.10 -9.41
N LEU A 139 -7.03 16.42 -9.50
CA LEU A 139 -7.70 17.30 -8.57
C LEU A 139 -9.06 17.68 -9.17
N VAL A 140 -10.15 17.28 -8.53
CA VAL A 140 -11.49 17.35 -9.07
C VAL A 140 -12.41 18.14 -8.13
N LYS A 141 -13.14 19.11 -8.66
CA LYS A 141 -14.18 19.84 -7.94
C LYS A 141 -15.51 19.17 -8.17
N ALA A 142 -16.21 18.81 -7.11
CA ALA A 142 -17.57 18.27 -7.11
C ALA A 142 -18.57 19.38 -6.77
N ASN A 143 -18.99 20.17 -7.76
CA ASN A 143 -19.75 21.41 -7.58
C ASN A 143 -21.07 21.23 -6.81
N LYS A 144 -21.81 20.17 -7.08
CA LYS A 144 -23.09 19.87 -6.42
C LYS A 144 -22.95 19.66 -4.91
N PHE A 145 -21.81 19.07 -4.48
CA PHE A 145 -21.60 18.64 -3.09
C PHE A 145 -20.78 19.65 -2.26
N TYR A 146 -20.36 20.75 -2.90
CA TYR A 146 -19.64 21.86 -2.25
C TYR A 146 -20.15 23.23 -2.74
N PRO A 147 -21.47 23.49 -2.70
CA PRO A 147 -22.03 24.70 -3.31
C PRO A 147 -21.60 25.98 -2.62
N GLU A 148 -21.29 25.94 -1.32
CA GLU A 148 -21.05 27.13 -0.51
C GLU A 148 -19.57 27.40 -0.21
N VAL A 149 -18.70 26.43 -0.33
CA VAL A 149 -17.30 26.54 0.12
C VAL A 149 -16.31 26.79 -1.01
N GLY A 150 -16.77 26.95 -2.24
CA GLY A 150 -16.04 27.54 -3.40
C GLY A 150 -14.64 27.06 -3.74
N ALA A 151 -14.01 26.25 -2.93
CA ALA A 151 -12.61 25.87 -3.05
C ALA A 151 -12.31 24.40 -2.77
N ASP A 152 -13.32 23.58 -2.52
CA ASP A 152 -13.09 22.22 -2.11
C ASP A 152 -12.94 21.28 -3.30
N TYR A 153 -11.81 20.56 -3.27
CA TYR A 153 -11.41 19.62 -4.30
C TYR A 153 -11.19 18.24 -3.71
N ILE A 154 -11.70 17.21 -4.35
CA ILE A 154 -11.34 15.83 -4.05
C ILE A 154 -10.15 15.42 -4.90
N GLN A 155 -9.36 14.48 -4.41
CA GLN A 155 -8.30 13.84 -5.16
C GLN A 155 -8.81 12.49 -5.70
N ILE A 156 -8.51 12.21 -6.97
CA ILE A 156 -8.69 10.88 -7.56
C ILE A 156 -7.31 10.35 -7.90
N ASP A 157 -7.02 9.14 -7.43
CA ASP A 157 -5.78 8.43 -7.66
C ASP A 157 -6.05 7.26 -8.62
N TRP A 158 -5.45 7.34 -9.82
CA TRP A 158 -5.52 6.30 -10.83
C TRP A 158 -4.39 5.31 -10.58
N GLU A 159 -4.72 4.13 -10.05
CA GLU A 159 -3.75 3.08 -9.70
C GLU A 159 -3.63 2.08 -10.85
N TYR A 160 -2.45 1.98 -11.46
CA TYR A 160 -2.19 1.00 -12.52
C TYR A 160 -1.88 -0.36 -11.92
N VAL A 161 -2.76 -1.32 -12.15
CA VAL A 161 -2.67 -2.66 -11.56
C VAL A 161 -2.91 -3.76 -12.60
N PRO A 162 -2.39 -4.99 -12.36
CA PRO A 162 -2.67 -6.12 -13.23
C PRO A 162 -4.16 -6.48 -13.25
N PHE A 163 -4.74 -6.61 -14.45
CA PHE A 163 -6.09 -7.11 -14.67
C PHE A 163 -6.04 -8.50 -15.30
N LYS A 164 -7.01 -9.34 -14.95
CA LYS A 164 -7.24 -10.65 -15.55
C LYS A 164 -8.73 -10.85 -15.73
N ASN A 165 -9.15 -11.27 -16.93
CA ASN A 165 -10.58 -11.40 -17.28
C ASN A 165 -11.36 -10.10 -17.00
N ASN A 166 -10.79 -8.98 -17.36
CA ASN A 166 -11.34 -7.62 -17.15
C ASN A 166 -11.63 -7.26 -15.68
N MET A 167 -10.87 -7.81 -14.74
CA MET A 167 -10.96 -7.49 -13.31
C MET A 167 -9.56 -7.32 -12.73
N PRO A 168 -9.39 -6.45 -11.71
CA PRO A 168 -8.17 -6.45 -10.92
C PRO A 168 -7.85 -7.86 -10.41
N THR A 169 -6.59 -8.26 -10.48
CA THR A 169 -6.17 -9.57 -9.96
C THR A 169 -6.36 -9.65 -8.44
N ASP A 170 -6.41 -10.86 -7.89
CA ASP A 170 -6.47 -11.07 -6.44
C ASP A 170 -5.28 -10.41 -5.73
N PHE A 171 -4.11 -10.42 -6.38
CA PHE A 171 -2.93 -9.73 -5.84
C PHE A 171 -3.08 -8.21 -5.85
N ALA A 172 -3.58 -7.61 -6.93
CA ALA A 172 -3.86 -6.18 -6.99
C ALA A 172 -4.86 -5.78 -5.91
N THR A 173 -5.93 -6.56 -5.75
CA THR A 173 -6.89 -6.37 -4.67
C THR A 173 -6.24 -6.47 -3.30
N PHE A 174 -5.38 -7.48 -3.09
CA PHE A 174 -4.63 -7.65 -1.83
C PHE A 174 -3.68 -6.47 -1.55
N ALA A 175 -2.91 -6.05 -2.56
CA ALA A 175 -1.87 -5.05 -2.40
C ALA A 175 -2.41 -3.65 -2.07
N HIS A 176 -3.61 -3.32 -2.58
CA HIS A 176 -4.21 -1.99 -2.48
C HIS A 176 -5.48 -1.95 -1.61
N TYR A 177 -5.81 -3.03 -0.91
CA TYR A 177 -7.02 -3.13 -0.11
C TYR A 177 -6.83 -2.63 1.33
N SER A 178 -7.84 -1.93 1.84
CA SER A 178 -8.03 -1.70 3.28
C SER A 178 -9.32 -2.40 3.71
N SER A 179 -9.22 -3.37 4.59
CA SER A 179 -10.41 -4.06 5.08
C SER A 179 -11.25 -3.13 5.96
N TRP A 180 -12.57 -3.35 5.96
CA TRP A 180 -13.45 -2.58 6.86
C TRP A 180 -13.05 -2.76 8.33
N GLU A 181 -12.67 -3.97 8.72
CA GLU A 181 -12.20 -4.28 10.07
C GLU A 181 -10.94 -3.49 10.45
N ASP A 182 -10.01 -3.30 9.50
CA ASP A 182 -8.83 -2.46 9.71
C ASP A 182 -9.22 -0.99 9.91
N ILE A 183 -10.16 -0.48 9.11
CA ILE A 183 -10.70 0.88 9.24
C ILE A 183 -11.39 1.07 10.60
N GLU A 184 -12.20 0.11 11.04
CA GLU A 184 -12.87 0.13 12.36
C GLU A 184 -11.88 0.18 13.52
N ASN A 185 -10.70 -0.38 13.35
CA ASN A 185 -9.63 -0.42 14.35
C ASN A 185 -8.56 0.67 14.14
N ASN A 186 -8.82 1.70 13.34
CA ASN A 186 -7.87 2.77 13.00
C ASN A 186 -6.54 2.27 12.45
N VAL A 187 -6.57 1.22 11.63
CA VAL A 187 -5.39 0.66 10.97
C VAL A 187 -5.41 1.06 9.50
N LYS A 188 -4.42 1.81 9.04
CA LYS A 188 -4.27 2.16 7.63
C LYS A 188 -3.75 0.96 6.82
N GLY A 189 -4.15 0.84 5.55
CA GLY A 189 -3.75 -0.27 4.67
C GLY A 189 -2.23 -0.44 4.52
N VAL A 190 -1.45 0.64 4.65
CA VAL A 190 0.01 0.59 4.63
C VAL A 190 0.61 -0.33 5.70
N PHE A 191 -0.06 -0.49 6.85
CA PHE A 191 0.44 -1.39 7.92
C PHE A 191 0.31 -2.87 7.55
N MET A 192 -0.66 -3.25 6.71
CA MET A 192 -0.67 -4.60 6.15
C MET A 192 0.57 -4.84 5.26
N LYS A 193 0.98 -3.84 4.47
CA LYS A 193 2.22 -3.91 3.68
C LYS A 193 3.46 -4.08 4.57
N TYR A 194 3.52 -3.39 5.71
CA TYR A 194 4.62 -3.54 6.68
C TYR A 194 4.58 -4.91 7.36
N LEU A 195 3.39 -5.39 7.73
CA LEU A 195 3.23 -6.72 8.30
C LEU A 195 3.68 -7.80 7.31
N MET A 196 3.30 -7.70 6.04
CA MET A 196 3.75 -8.61 4.99
C MET A 196 5.28 -8.62 4.83
N ARG A 197 5.92 -7.44 4.86
CA ARG A 197 7.39 -7.37 4.83
C ARG A 197 8.02 -8.07 6.03
N ALA A 198 7.48 -7.87 7.22
CA ALA A 198 7.95 -8.52 8.43
C ALA A 198 7.74 -10.05 8.37
N LEU A 199 6.54 -10.52 7.98
CA LEU A 199 6.21 -11.93 7.83
C LEU A 199 7.12 -12.64 6.83
N VAL A 200 7.28 -12.06 5.65
CA VAL A 200 8.10 -12.63 4.58
C VAL A 200 9.58 -12.68 4.95
N SER A 201 10.07 -11.68 5.69
CA SER A 201 11.46 -11.68 6.17
C SER A 201 11.78 -12.84 7.13
N THR A 202 10.79 -13.43 7.79
CA THR A 202 10.98 -14.58 8.69
C THR A 202 10.84 -15.97 8.03
N ILE A 203 10.64 -16.02 6.69
CA ILE A 203 10.46 -17.31 5.99
C ILE A 203 11.79 -18.04 5.84
N ASP A 204 12.82 -17.35 5.38
CA ASP A 204 14.17 -17.90 5.15
C ASP A 204 15.20 -16.94 5.75
N GLU A 205 15.65 -17.31 6.95
CA GLU A 205 16.66 -16.58 7.70
C GLU A 205 17.94 -17.44 7.76
N ARG A 206 19.07 -16.86 7.36
CA ARG A 206 20.35 -17.56 7.38
C ARG A 206 21.42 -16.77 8.09
N GLU A 207 22.21 -17.49 8.86
CA GLU A 207 23.48 -17.06 9.44
C GLU A 207 24.64 -17.66 8.65
N ASN A 208 25.86 -17.25 8.94
CA ASN A 208 27.07 -17.76 8.30
C ASN A 208 27.11 -17.63 6.77
N VAL A 209 26.43 -16.59 6.25
CA VAL A 209 26.46 -16.24 4.84
C VAL A 209 27.15 -14.89 4.62
N THR A 210 27.80 -14.74 3.49
CA THR A 210 28.46 -13.51 3.07
C THR A 210 27.85 -13.02 1.77
N ILE A 211 27.30 -11.81 1.76
CA ILE A 211 26.79 -11.19 0.55
C ILE A 211 27.95 -10.52 -0.20
N VAL A 212 28.09 -10.86 -1.48
CA VAL A 212 29.19 -10.40 -2.32
C VAL A 212 28.70 -9.65 -3.55
N SER A 213 29.57 -8.87 -4.15
CA SER A 213 29.33 -8.22 -5.43
C SER A 213 29.29 -9.26 -6.55
N ALA A 214 28.27 -9.25 -7.38
CA ALA A 214 28.17 -10.12 -8.56
C ALA A 214 29.35 -9.95 -9.55
N LYS A 215 29.89 -8.72 -9.65
CA LYS A 215 30.99 -8.41 -10.57
C LYS A 215 32.35 -8.86 -10.06
N THR A 216 32.60 -8.75 -8.76
CA THR A 216 33.96 -8.88 -8.19
C THR A 216 34.11 -10.02 -7.23
N GLY A 217 33.02 -10.67 -6.80
CA GLY A 217 33.02 -11.68 -5.75
C GLY A 217 33.48 -11.15 -4.38
N LYS A 218 33.71 -9.84 -4.21
CA LYS A 218 34.17 -9.26 -2.94
C LYS A 218 32.98 -9.00 -2.00
N PRO A 219 33.16 -9.21 -0.68
CA PRO A 219 32.12 -8.93 0.31
C PRO A 219 31.64 -7.47 0.25
N LEU A 220 30.32 -7.29 0.33
CA LEU A 220 29.67 -5.98 0.41
C LEU A 220 29.52 -5.56 1.87
N ALA A 221 30.27 -4.56 2.32
CA ALA A 221 30.31 -4.13 3.72
C ALA A 221 28.92 -3.74 4.25
N SER A 222 28.11 -3.02 3.45
CA SER A 222 26.76 -2.60 3.83
C SER A 222 25.82 -3.79 4.08
N ALA A 223 25.86 -4.79 3.19
CA ALA A 223 25.00 -5.97 3.27
C ALA A 223 25.45 -6.95 4.38
N ASN A 224 26.70 -6.86 4.84
CA ASN A 224 27.27 -7.76 5.85
C ASN A 224 27.36 -7.16 7.26
N LYS A 225 26.71 -6.01 7.52
CA LYS A 225 26.64 -5.42 8.87
C LYS A 225 25.90 -6.30 9.88
N SER A 226 24.84 -7.00 9.45
CA SER A 226 24.15 -7.98 10.28
C SER A 226 24.65 -9.39 9.96
N THR A 227 24.75 -10.25 10.95
CA THR A 227 25.04 -11.67 10.76
C THR A 227 23.85 -12.41 10.19
N LEU A 228 22.64 -12.11 10.67
CA LEU A 228 21.40 -12.69 10.18
C LEU A 228 20.98 -12.02 8.86
N LYS A 229 20.69 -12.83 7.84
CA LYS A 229 20.21 -12.40 6.52
C LYS A 229 18.80 -12.92 6.26
N HIS A 230 17.94 -12.04 5.77
CA HIS A 230 16.58 -12.39 5.34
C HIS A 230 16.57 -12.62 3.83
N PHE A 231 16.39 -13.86 3.41
CA PHE A 231 16.48 -14.28 2.02
C PHE A 231 15.25 -13.99 1.20
N MET A 232 14.10 -13.84 1.85
CA MET A 232 12.85 -13.49 1.20
C MET A 232 12.55 -12.00 1.32
N GLY A 233 11.86 -11.44 0.34
CA GLY A 233 11.42 -10.05 0.32
C GLY A 233 10.04 -9.89 -0.26
N PHE A 234 9.31 -8.88 0.20
CA PHE A 234 7.98 -8.51 -0.29
C PHE A 234 8.00 -7.13 -0.95
N SER A 235 7.46 -7.05 -2.16
CA SER A 235 7.15 -5.81 -2.88
C SER A 235 5.64 -5.68 -3.00
N VAL A 236 5.13 -4.46 -2.76
CA VAL A 236 3.69 -4.18 -2.89
C VAL A 236 3.20 -4.41 -4.32
N ASP A 237 4.03 -4.03 -5.31
CA ASP A 237 3.65 -4.08 -6.72
C ASP A 237 3.90 -5.44 -7.36
N LYS A 238 4.76 -6.28 -6.75
CA LYS A 238 5.29 -7.49 -7.40
C LYS A 238 5.11 -8.78 -6.61
N GLY A 239 4.81 -8.72 -5.29
CA GLY A 239 4.65 -9.89 -4.45
C GLY A 239 5.93 -10.35 -3.75
N ILE A 240 6.03 -11.65 -3.46
CA ILE A 240 7.15 -12.28 -2.74
C ILE A 240 8.23 -12.74 -3.71
N ARG A 241 9.50 -12.48 -3.38
CA ARG A 241 10.67 -12.97 -4.12
C ARG A 241 11.76 -13.50 -3.21
N THR A 242 12.61 -14.38 -3.75
CA THR A 242 13.94 -14.63 -3.20
C THR A 242 14.87 -13.47 -3.56
N LYS A 243 15.60 -12.94 -2.57
CA LYS A 243 16.51 -11.79 -2.76
C LYS A 243 17.91 -12.20 -3.18
N PHE A 244 18.38 -13.35 -2.73
CA PHE A 244 19.75 -13.79 -2.91
C PHE A 244 19.81 -15.13 -3.63
N ILE A 245 20.81 -15.28 -4.51
CA ILE A 245 21.14 -16.54 -5.18
C ILE A 245 22.58 -16.91 -4.83
N PRO A 246 22.96 -18.20 -4.86
CA PRO A 246 24.33 -18.63 -4.63
C PRO A 246 25.32 -17.93 -5.56
N TYR A 247 26.43 -17.47 -5.03
CA TYR A 247 27.58 -17.07 -5.86
C TYR A 247 28.36 -18.32 -6.21
N LEU A 248 28.45 -18.62 -7.50
CA LEU A 248 29.08 -19.85 -7.97
C LEU A 248 30.59 -19.68 -8.15
N ASP A 249 31.34 -20.72 -7.91
CA ASP A 249 32.78 -20.81 -8.22
C ASP A 249 33.04 -21.11 -9.73
N GLU A 250 34.28 -21.35 -10.07
CA GLU A 250 34.70 -21.65 -11.46
C GLU A 250 34.14 -22.97 -12.00
N ASN A 251 33.69 -23.86 -11.12
CA ASN A 251 33.10 -25.15 -11.48
C ASN A 251 31.57 -25.09 -11.54
N GLY A 252 30.97 -23.92 -11.20
CA GLY A 252 29.53 -23.74 -11.14
C GLY A 252 28.90 -24.21 -9.83
N GLU A 253 29.70 -24.48 -8.79
CA GLU A 253 29.24 -24.90 -7.48
C GLU A 253 29.12 -23.68 -6.52
N PRO A 254 28.24 -23.71 -5.51
CA PRO A 254 28.14 -22.67 -4.50
C PRO A 254 29.49 -22.44 -3.80
N LYS A 255 30.01 -21.21 -3.87
CA LYS A 255 31.27 -20.85 -3.28
C LYS A 255 31.20 -20.78 -1.77
N ILE A 256 32.10 -21.50 -1.08
CA ILE A 256 32.27 -21.49 0.36
C ILE A 256 33.68 -21.00 0.68
N VAL A 257 33.81 -20.01 1.58
CA VAL A 257 35.10 -19.48 2.05
C VAL A 257 35.07 -19.38 3.57
N ASP A 258 36.01 -19.99 4.24
CA ASP A 258 36.11 -20.04 5.72
C ASP A 258 34.80 -20.50 6.40
N GLY A 259 34.14 -21.49 5.79
CA GLY A 259 32.90 -22.06 6.30
C GLY A 259 31.65 -21.17 6.08
N LYS A 260 31.76 -20.07 5.33
CA LYS A 260 30.64 -19.19 4.98
C LYS A 260 30.27 -19.35 3.52
N GLU A 261 28.99 -19.51 3.26
CA GLU A 261 28.44 -19.52 1.92
C GLU A 261 28.42 -18.09 1.33
N TYR A 262 28.82 -17.95 0.07
CA TYR A 262 28.79 -16.69 -0.65
C TYR A 262 27.53 -16.57 -1.47
N TRP A 263 26.83 -15.42 -1.37
CA TRP A 263 25.55 -15.15 -2.00
C TRP A 263 25.57 -13.78 -2.70
N VAL A 264 24.81 -13.67 -3.78
CA VAL A 264 24.66 -12.43 -4.55
C VAL A 264 23.23 -11.94 -4.47
N GLU A 265 23.04 -10.65 -4.30
CA GLU A 265 21.70 -10.08 -4.41
C GLU A 265 21.23 -10.14 -5.86
N GLN A 266 20.10 -10.81 -6.07
CA GLN A 266 19.44 -10.89 -7.36
C GLN A 266 18.76 -9.54 -7.66
N PRO A 267 19.04 -8.91 -8.84
CA PRO A 267 18.36 -7.69 -9.22
C PRO A 267 16.84 -7.85 -9.24
N ALA A 268 16.12 -6.86 -8.72
CA ALA A 268 14.66 -6.92 -8.64
C ALA A 268 13.98 -7.12 -10.02
N LYS A 269 14.60 -6.62 -11.09
CA LYS A 269 14.10 -6.80 -12.48
C LYS A 269 14.22 -8.23 -13.00
N GLU A 270 15.16 -8.99 -12.46
CA GLU A 270 15.46 -10.36 -12.88
C GLU A 270 14.80 -11.42 -11.97
N SER A 271 14.21 -10.97 -10.85
CA SER A 271 13.60 -11.85 -9.87
C SER A 271 12.23 -12.34 -10.35
N LYS A 272 11.95 -13.61 -10.05
CA LYS A 272 10.60 -14.16 -10.16
C LYS A 272 9.82 -13.83 -8.90
N TYR A 273 8.59 -13.38 -9.08
CA TYR A 273 7.70 -13.00 -7.99
C TYR A 273 6.51 -13.94 -7.87
N THR A 274 6.13 -14.24 -6.65
CA THR A 274 4.89 -14.95 -6.33
C THR A 274 3.81 -13.92 -6.05
N GLN A 275 2.81 -13.83 -6.92
CA GLN A 275 1.68 -12.90 -6.83
C GLN A 275 0.35 -13.60 -6.50
N ASP A 276 0.28 -14.92 -6.57
CA ASP A 276 -0.90 -15.66 -6.14
C ASP A 276 -1.02 -15.63 -4.62
N VAL A 277 -2.15 -15.12 -4.10
CA VAL A 277 -2.36 -14.94 -2.66
C VAL A 277 -2.33 -16.27 -1.91
N GLY A 278 -2.83 -17.35 -2.52
CA GLY A 278 -2.76 -18.68 -1.93
C GLY A 278 -1.34 -19.22 -1.84
N ALA A 279 -0.53 -19.01 -2.90
CA ALA A 279 0.88 -19.38 -2.89
C ALA A 279 1.70 -18.50 -1.93
N MET A 280 1.39 -17.20 -1.81
CA MET A 280 2.00 -16.33 -0.80
C MET A 280 1.69 -16.83 0.62
N TYR A 281 0.43 -17.19 0.87
CA TYR A 281 0.02 -17.79 2.13
C TYR A 281 0.80 -19.08 2.41
N GLN A 282 0.87 -19.99 1.44
CA GLN A 282 1.61 -21.24 1.58
C GLN A 282 3.09 -21.02 1.89
N LEU A 283 3.74 -20.05 1.26
CA LEU A 283 5.12 -19.67 1.59
C LEU A 283 5.28 -19.17 3.02
N ILE A 284 4.32 -18.38 3.53
CA ILE A 284 4.38 -17.78 4.86
C ILE A 284 4.05 -18.80 5.96
N PHE A 285 3.01 -19.61 5.76
CA PHE A 285 2.45 -20.49 6.79
C PHE A 285 2.84 -21.96 6.63
N ASN A 286 3.47 -22.31 5.51
CA ASN A 286 3.88 -23.68 5.16
C ASN A 286 2.70 -24.69 5.12
N GLU A 287 1.52 -24.21 4.73
CA GLU A 287 0.30 -25.02 4.56
C GLU A 287 -0.55 -24.45 3.40
N PRO A 288 -1.39 -25.27 2.75
CA PRO A 288 -2.31 -24.76 1.72
C PRO A 288 -3.31 -23.78 2.27
N ALA A 289 -3.60 -22.70 1.52
CA ALA A 289 -4.59 -21.71 1.90
C ALA A 289 -6.02 -22.19 1.61
N THR A 290 -6.91 -22.05 2.59
CA THR A 290 -8.36 -22.06 2.34
C THR A 290 -8.80 -20.67 1.84
N ASP A 291 -10.03 -20.55 1.32
CA ASP A 291 -10.58 -19.25 0.92
C ASP A 291 -10.73 -18.30 2.13
N LYS A 292 -11.00 -18.86 3.32
CA LYS A 292 -11.00 -18.09 4.56
C LYS A 292 -9.60 -17.53 4.87
N ASP A 293 -8.55 -18.33 4.74
CA ASP A 293 -7.18 -17.90 5.01
C ASP A 293 -6.75 -16.79 4.04
N LYS A 294 -7.07 -16.91 2.74
CA LYS A 294 -6.83 -15.86 1.74
C LYS A 294 -7.55 -14.57 2.13
N ASN A 295 -8.82 -14.67 2.54
CA ASN A 295 -9.59 -13.51 2.98
C ASN A 295 -9.02 -12.88 4.27
N ASP A 296 -8.57 -13.71 5.22
CA ASP A 296 -7.95 -13.23 6.46
C ASP A 296 -6.63 -12.49 6.19
N LEU A 297 -5.85 -12.95 5.19
CA LEU A 297 -4.62 -12.30 4.77
C LEU A 297 -4.83 -10.88 4.17
N HIS A 298 -6.05 -10.55 3.75
CA HIS A 298 -6.40 -9.22 3.27
C HIS A 298 -6.65 -8.19 4.39
N SER A 299 -6.53 -8.57 5.66
CA SER A 299 -6.71 -7.67 6.80
C SER A 299 -5.57 -7.81 7.79
N PHE A 300 -5.02 -6.69 8.22
CA PHE A 300 -4.02 -6.63 9.27
C PHE A 300 -4.54 -7.25 10.58
N VAL A 301 -5.73 -6.84 11.00
CA VAL A 301 -6.34 -7.32 12.26
C VAL A 301 -6.64 -8.82 12.20
N ARG A 302 -7.21 -9.33 11.09
CA ARG A 302 -7.46 -10.77 10.92
C ARG A 302 -6.17 -11.57 10.81
N THR A 303 -5.16 -11.05 10.13
CA THR A 303 -3.85 -11.69 10.06
C THR A 303 -3.25 -11.88 11.45
N LEU A 304 -3.31 -10.86 12.31
CA LEU A 304 -2.85 -10.98 13.70
C LEU A 304 -3.69 -11.98 14.49
N ASN A 305 -5.01 -11.85 14.45
CA ASN A 305 -5.91 -12.60 15.31
C ASN A 305 -6.09 -14.07 14.91
N ASN A 306 -5.99 -14.38 13.62
CA ASN A 306 -6.31 -15.71 13.10
C ASN A 306 -5.08 -16.43 12.53
N LEU A 307 -4.27 -15.75 11.71
CA LEU A 307 -3.19 -16.41 10.98
C LEU A 307 -1.91 -16.48 11.82
N MET A 308 -1.48 -15.39 12.41
CA MET A 308 -0.23 -15.39 13.19
C MET A 308 -0.30 -16.22 14.47
N LYS A 309 -1.49 -16.54 14.97
CA LYS A 309 -1.66 -17.49 16.08
C LYS A 309 -1.21 -18.92 15.75
N LYS A 310 -1.02 -19.22 14.47
CA LYS A 310 -0.44 -20.50 14.01
C LYS A 310 1.09 -20.55 14.18
N PHE A 311 1.76 -19.43 14.45
CA PHE A 311 3.21 -19.37 14.62
C PHE A 311 3.66 -19.70 16.04
N SER A 312 4.92 -20.13 16.18
CA SER A 312 5.58 -20.18 17.47
C SER A 312 5.75 -18.79 18.07
N THR A 313 5.80 -18.69 19.39
CA THR A 313 6.07 -17.44 20.12
C THR A 313 7.34 -16.76 19.63
N GLU A 314 8.39 -17.53 19.35
CA GLU A 314 9.66 -17.01 18.82
C GLU A 314 9.43 -16.28 17.48
N ARG A 315 8.71 -16.90 16.53
CA ARG A 315 8.46 -16.31 15.23
C ARG A 315 7.56 -15.08 15.34
N VAL A 316 6.52 -15.12 16.18
CA VAL A 316 5.66 -13.96 16.47
C VAL A 316 6.50 -12.80 16.99
N THR A 317 7.41 -13.06 17.94
CA THR A 317 8.32 -12.06 18.50
C THR A 317 9.23 -11.46 17.43
N LYS A 318 9.80 -12.27 16.54
CA LYS A 318 10.62 -11.79 15.41
C LYS A 318 9.81 -10.87 14.47
N VAL A 319 8.61 -11.30 14.09
CA VAL A 319 7.71 -10.48 13.24
C VAL A 319 7.36 -9.16 13.93
N PHE A 320 7.07 -9.17 15.22
CA PHE A 320 6.78 -7.98 16.02
C PHE A 320 7.94 -6.97 15.99
N PHE A 321 9.17 -7.42 16.24
CA PHE A 321 10.34 -6.54 16.18
C PHE A 321 10.63 -6.02 14.78
N LEU A 322 10.49 -6.83 13.74
CA LEU A 322 10.65 -6.39 12.35
C LEU A 322 9.59 -5.37 11.97
N PHE A 323 8.35 -5.60 12.36
CA PHE A 323 7.25 -4.66 12.15
C PHE A 323 7.50 -3.34 12.88
N SER A 324 7.89 -3.38 14.15
CA SER A 324 8.21 -2.19 14.95
C SER A 324 9.38 -1.39 14.35
N LYS A 325 10.39 -2.07 13.80
CA LYS A 325 11.48 -1.41 13.04
C LYS A 325 10.99 -0.73 11.77
N LEU A 326 9.98 -1.27 11.09
CA LEU A 326 9.36 -0.60 9.93
C LEU A 326 8.56 0.63 10.35
N LEU A 327 8.00 0.64 11.56
CA LEU A 327 7.29 1.80 12.10
C LEU A 327 8.26 2.92 12.55
N TRP A 328 9.31 2.58 13.30
CA TRP A 328 10.12 3.56 14.03
C TRP A 328 11.64 3.33 13.96
N GLY A 329 12.09 2.31 13.28
CA GLY A 329 13.53 2.00 13.18
C GLY A 329 14.28 2.94 12.23
N PRO A 330 15.60 2.76 12.09
CA PRO A 330 16.42 3.51 11.16
C PRO A 330 15.89 3.38 9.72
N GLY A 331 15.58 4.52 9.08
CA GLY A 331 15.02 4.57 7.73
C GLY A 331 13.50 4.42 7.65
N ALA A 332 12.81 4.31 8.79
CA ALA A 332 11.35 4.37 8.82
C ALA A 332 10.85 5.73 8.28
N GLN A 333 9.76 5.68 7.52
CA GLN A 333 9.16 6.87 6.93
C GLN A 333 7.92 7.31 7.72
N GLY A 334 7.63 8.62 7.69
CA GLY A 334 6.36 9.14 8.17
C GLY A 334 5.22 8.67 7.27
N ILE A 335 4.12 8.27 7.90
CA ILE A 335 2.88 7.87 7.21
C ILE A 335 1.99 9.10 7.00
N SER A 336 1.97 10.01 7.99
CA SER A 336 1.46 11.36 7.79
C SER A 336 2.65 12.30 7.56
N ALA A 337 2.82 12.78 6.34
CA ALA A 337 4.01 13.50 5.92
C ALA A 337 4.17 14.88 6.61
N PHE A 338 3.14 15.37 7.32
CA PHE A 338 3.07 16.75 7.79
C PHE A 338 2.66 16.92 9.24
N ASP A 339 2.09 15.91 9.88
CA ASP A 339 1.68 15.94 11.27
C ASP A 339 2.31 14.79 12.05
N PRO A 340 3.37 15.08 12.85
CA PRO A 340 4.00 14.06 13.70
C PRO A 340 3.05 13.44 14.70
N LYS A 341 1.99 14.15 15.11
CA LYS A 341 0.99 13.62 16.06
C LYS A 341 0.10 12.62 15.36
N GLU A 342 -0.37 12.94 14.14
CA GLU A 342 -1.14 11.99 13.33
C GLU A 342 -0.31 10.76 12.98
N ASP A 343 0.97 10.93 12.62
CA ASP A 343 1.89 9.81 12.36
C ASP A 343 2.04 8.93 13.60
N GLU A 344 2.23 9.53 14.77
CA GLU A 344 2.34 8.82 16.04
C GLU A 344 1.05 8.06 16.38
N GLU A 345 -0.10 8.69 16.23
CA GLU A 345 -1.41 8.12 16.55
C GLU A 345 -1.68 6.87 15.68
N VAL A 346 -1.52 6.97 14.35
CA VAL A 346 -1.83 5.88 13.45
C VAL A 346 -0.83 4.71 13.58
N LYS A 347 0.47 4.98 13.77
CA LYS A 347 1.47 3.93 14.01
C LYS A 347 1.24 3.24 15.35
N THR A 348 0.91 4.01 16.40
CA THR A 348 0.61 3.48 17.73
C THR A 348 -0.67 2.63 17.69
N SER A 349 -1.67 3.00 16.88
CA SER A 349 -2.86 2.19 16.70
C SER A 349 -2.52 0.79 16.17
N ALA A 350 -1.74 0.69 15.09
CA ALA A 350 -1.31 -0.60 14.53
C ALA A 350 -0.46 -1.41 15.52
N TYR A 351 0.46 -0.77 16.24
CA TYR A 351 1.25 -1.39 17.30
C TYR A 351 0.36 -1.97 18.41
N ASN A 352 -0.65 -1.23 18.85
CA ASN A 352 -1.57 -1.67 19.88
C ASN A 352 -2.43 -2.88 19.46
N GLN A 353 -2.74 -3.02 18.15
CA GLN A 353 -3.39 -4.23 17.66
C GLN A 353 -2.51 -5.47 17.83
N PHE A 354 -1.18 -5.34 17.66
CA PHE A 354 -0.24 -6.41 17.96
C PHE A 354 -0.29 -6.80 19.44
N LEU A 355 -0.21 -5.83 20.35
CA LEU A 355 -0.27 -6.08 21.80
C LEU A 355 -1.63 -6.61 22.27
N LYS A 356 -2.70 -6.31 21.54
CA LYS A 356 -4.04 -6.87 21.79
C LYS A 356 -4.11 -8.34 21.37
N ALA A 357 -3.54 -8.68 20.21
CA ALA A 357 -3.52 -10.05 19.70
C ALA A 357 -2.53 -10.95 20.45
N PHE A 358 -1.41 -10.39 20.94
CA PHE A 358 -0.32 -11.06 21.60
C PHE A 358 0.12 -10.28 22.85
N PRO A 359 -0.63 -10.40 23.98
CA PRO A 359 -0.37 -9.62 25.19
C PRO A 359 1.00 -9.85 25.82
N GLU A 360 1.61 -11.01 25.61
CA GLU A 360 2.96 -11.37 26.09
C GLU A 360 4.06 -10.47 25.50
N LEU A 361 3.82 -9.84 24.34
CA LEU A 361 4.77 -8.93 23.71
C LEU A 361 4.95 -7.61 24.48
N LYS A 362 4.05 -7.31 25.44
CA LYS A 362 4.18 -6.13 26.32
C LYS A 362 5.49 -6.10 27.09
N GLN A 363 6.11 -7.25 27.35
CA GLN A 363 7.42 -7.30 27.98
C GLN A 363 8.52 -6.55 27.21
N TYR A 364 8.35 -6.33 25.92
CA TYR A 364 9.28 -5.60 25.05
C TYR A 364 8.92 -4.12 24.86
N SER A 365 7.89 -3.61 25.53
CA SER A 365 7.39 -2.25 25.31
C SER A 365 8.45 -1.18 25.58
N SER A 366 9.32 -1.38 26.58
CA SER A 366 10.40 -0.41 26.90
C SER A 366 11.38 -0.21 25.74
N GLU A 367 11.78 -1.31 25.08
CA GLU A 367 12.70 -1.27 23.93
C GLU A 367 12.03 -0.57 22.71
N ILE A 368 10.76 -0.83 22.51
CA ILE A 368 10.01 -0.21 21.40
C ILE A 368 9.76 1.28 21.68
N GLU A 369 9.45 1.67 22.90
CA GLU A 369 9.30 3.09 23.29
C GLU A 369 10.62 3.87 23.13
N GLU A 370 11.77 3.28 23.44
CA GLU A 370 13.06 3.90 23.15
C GLU A 370 13.26 4.14 21.65
N MET A 371 12.97 3.14 20.80
CA MET A 371 13.03 3.25 19.35
C MET A 371 12.09 4.35 18.83
N LYS A 372 10.86 4.40 19.34
CA LYS A 372 9.84 5.41 19.02
C LYS A 372 10.31 6.82 19.39
N ASN A 373 10.86 6.98 20.58
CA ASN A 373 11.39 8.28 21.05
C ASN A 373 12.53 8.78 20.16
N ILE A 374 13.48 7.91 19.80
CA ILE A 374 14.56 8.26 18.87
C ILE A 374 14.00 8.67 17.51
N TYR A 375 13.01 7.94 16.99
CA TYR A 375 12.37 8.27 15.71
C TYR A 375 11.74 9.66 15.72
N TYR A 376 10.92 10.01 16.73
CA TYR A 376 10.25 11.30 16.79
C TYR A 376 11.19 12.46 17.18
N GLN A 377 12.27 12.20 17.90
CA GLN A 377 13.34 13.19 18.08
C GLN A 377 13.98 13.58 16.76
N ASN A 378 14.32 12.61 15.93
CA ASN A 378 14.89 12.83 14.60
C ASN A 378 13.88 13.44 13.63
N TYR A 379 12.61 13.06 13.71
CA TYR A 379 11.53 13.64 12.91
C TYR A 379 11.38 15.13 13.12
N LYS A 380 11.38 15.59 14.37
CA LYS A 380 11.31 17.03 14.75
C LYS A 380 12.53 17.84 14.25
N ILE A 381 13.69 17.23 14.13
CA ILE A 381 14.92 17.87 13.62
C ILE A 381 14.86 18.10 12.12
N THR A 382 14.22 17.19 11.37
CA THR A 382 14.10 17.30 9.89
C THR A 382 13.08 18.34 9.45
N GLU A 383 12.11 18.72 10.30
CA GLU A 383 11.16 19.79 10.02
C GLU A 383 11.76 21.21 10.25
N ARG A 384 12.84 21.31 11.01
CA ARG A 384 13.50 22.60 11.34
C ARG A 384 14.58 23.01 10.33
N LYS A 385 14.82 22.24 9.29
CA LYS A 385 15.74 22.53 8.19
C LYS A 385 14.99 22.69 6.86
#